data_154f14040a89ae40d96e870fa27519e4
#
_entry.id   154f14040a89ae40d96e870fa27519e4
#
_cell.length_a   1.000
_cell.length_b   1.000
_cell.length_c   1.000
_cell.angle_alpha   90.00
_cell.angle_beta   90.00
_cell.angle_gamma   90.00
#
_symmetry.space_group_name_H-M   'P 1'
#
loop_
_entity.id
_entity.type
_entity.pdbx_description
1 polymer ?
#
loop_
_entity_poly.entity_id
_entity_poly.type
_entity_poly.pdbx_seq_one_letter_code
_entity_poly.pdbx_strand_id
1 'polypeptide(L)'
;MGRHINSENSSIYLVQDENDALNINIKNNENLALVTQTTLSVDETIAIIDILRKRFPNIEIPKKDDICYATQNRQDAVKQLALESDYIIVVGSKNSSNSNRLKELAEKCGCKSTLIDEFSDLDLEDIKKCKNIAITAGASAPESRVMEIAKSLEDYFGAKLIEDGEDNENVYFKMPPGLR
;
A
#
# COMPACT_ATOMS: atom_id res chain seq x y z
N MET A 1 9.35 -4.82 14.48
CA MET A 1 9.91 -6.08 13.92
C MET A 1 11.06 -6.55 14.76
N GLY A 2 11.06 -7.84 15.15
CA GLY A 2 12.15 -8.42 15.90
C GLY A 2 13.39 -8.64 15.03
N ARG A 3 14.54 -8.26 15.51
CA ARG A 3 15.82 -8.64 14.91
C ARG A 3 16.17 -10.03 15.42
N HIS A 4 16.10 -11.05 14.58
CA HIS A 4 16.57 -12.39 14.90
C HIS A 4 17.92 -12.62 14.21
N ILE A 5 18.96 -12.77 14.99
CA ILE A 5 20.30 -13.13 14.52
C ILE A 5 20.53 -14.58 14.95
N ASN A 6 20.62 -15.48 14.01
CA ASN A 6 20.72 -16.91 14.28
C ASN A 6 22.18 -17.44 14.30
N SER A 7 23.17 -16.59 14.00
CA SER A 7 24.60 -16.97 14.06
C SER A 7 25.47 -15.77 14.37
N GLU A 8 26.66 -16.03 14.93
CA GLU A 8 27.66 -15.00 15.22
C GLU A 8 28.17 -14.26 13.97
N ASN A 9 27.98 -14.85 12.79
CA ASN A 9 28.45 -14.32 11.51
C ASN A 9 27.36 -13.68 10.64
N SER A 10 26.13 -13.52 11.13
CA SER A 10 25.03 -12.91 10.39
C SER A 10 24.56 -11.62 11.05
N SER A 11 24.19 -10.64 10.22
CA SER A 11 23.69 -9.35 10.67
C SER A 11 22.46 -8.95 9.85
N ILE A 12 21.47 -8.36 10.52
CA ILE A 12 20.28 -7.80 9.88
C ILE A 12 20.35 -6.28 10.01
N TYR A 13 20.26 -5.61 8.88
CA TYR A 13 20.25 -4.16 8.78
C TYR A 13 18.84 -3.71 8.36
N LEU A 14 18.28 -2.75 9.08
CA LEU A 14 16.99 -2.16 8.74
C LEU A 14 17.25 -0.87 7.95
N VAL A 15 16.59 -0.77 6.80
CA VAL A 15 16.57 0.43 5.95
C VAL A 15 15.11 0.86 5.84
N GLN A 16 14.80 2.09 6.23
CA GLN A 16 13.43 2.60 6.27
C GLN A 16 13.16 3.61 5.16
N ASP A 17 14.21 4.33 4.73
CA ASP A 17 14.13 5.40 3.73
C ASP A 17 15.41 5.47 2.87
N GLU A 18 15.42 6.38 1.93
CA GLU A 18 16.56 6.63 1.03
C GLU A 18 17.79 7.13 1.79
N ASN A 19 17.62 7.90 2.85
CA ASN A 19 18.73 8.39 3.65
C ASN A 19 19.42 7.26 4.41
N ASP A 20 18.66 6.33 4.95
CA ASP A 20 19.18 5.08 5.52
C ASP A 20 19.97 4.29 4.46
N ALA A 21 19.38 4.14 3.25
CA ALA A 21 20.02 3.44 2.15
C ALA A 21 21.35 4.07 1.73
N LEU A 22 21.43 5.41 1.74
CA LEU A 22 22.64 6.16 1.41
C LEU A 22 23.73 6.04 2.50
N ASN A 23 23.36 5.95 3.76
CA ASN A 23 24.28 6.04 4.89
C ASN A 23 24.58 4.71 5.59
N ILE A 24 23.85 3.64 5.27
CA ILE A 24 24.05 2.33 5.91
C ILE A 24 25.52 1.85 5.78
N ASN A 25 26.10 1.44 6.88
CA ASN A 25 27.45 0.88 6.92
C ASN A 25 27.40 -0.62 7.19
N ILE A 26 27.76 -1.40 6.19
CA ILE A 26 27.73 -2.86 6.23
C ILE A 26 29.17 -3.37 6.35
N LYS A 27 29.47 -4.10 7.44
CA LYS A 27 30.82 -4.57 7.75
C LYS A 27 31.31 -5.65 6.77
N ASN A 28 30.41 -6.53 6.33
CA ASN A 28 30.69 -7.57 5.36
C ASN A 28 29.62 -7.56 4.26
N ASN A 29 30.02 -7.29 3.03
CA ASN A 29 29.16 -7.15 1.87
C ASN A 29 29.26 -8.30 0.86
N GLU A 30 29.98 -9.39 1.19
CA GLU A 30 30.19 -10.50 0.25
C GLU A 30 28.91 -11.29 -0.04
N ASN A 31 28.02 -11.41 0.96
CA ASN A 31 26.78 -12.20 0.86
C ASN A 31 25.61 -11.38 1.39
N LEU A 32 25.26 -10.31 0.68
CA LEU A 32 24.12 -9.48 1.01
C LEU A 32 22.87 -9.93 0.26
N ALA A 33 21.76 -9.99 0.98
CA ALA A 33 20.44 -10.16 0.39
C ALA A 33 19.47 -9.10 0.93
N LEU A 34 18.61 -8.60 0.05
CA LEU A 34 17.54 -7.68 0.37
C LEU A 34 16.21 -8.41 0.45
N VAL A 35 15.43 -8.09 1.46
CA VAL A 35 14.02 -8.52 1.55
C VAL A 35 13.15 -7.31 1.91
N THR A 36 11.95 -7.24 1.37
CA THR A 36 11.01 -6.15 1.62
C THR A 36 9.72 -6.66 2.25
N GLN A 37 8.91 -5.76 2.78
CA GLN A 37 7.55 -6.09 3.22
C GLN A 37 6.58 -6.02 2.03
N THR A 38 5.57 -6.86 2.04
CA THR A 38 4.57 -6.97 0.97
C THR A 38 3.62 -5.77 0.86
N THR A 39 3.61 -4.88 1.83
CA THR A 39 2.67 -3.74 1.94
C THR A 39 3.34 -2.36 1.88
N LEU A 40 4.60 -2.30 1.43
CA LEU A 40 5.32 -1.03 1.29
C LEU A 40 4.82 -0.23 0.07
N SER A 41 5.18 1.06 0.05
CA SER A 41 5.06 1.89 -1.14
C SER A 41 5.94 1.34 -2.25
N VAL A 42 5.38 1.12 -3.44
CA VAL A 42 6.12 0.62 -4.60
C VAL A 42 7.22 1.59 -4.99
N ASP A 43 6.88 2.87 -5.13
CA ASP A 43 7.80 3.91 -5.61
C ASP A 43 8.98 4.11 -4.63
N GLU A 44 8.69 4.19 -3.32
CA GLU A 44 9.75 4.31 -2.29
C GLU A 44 10.65 3.08 -2.24
N THR A 45 10.07 1.90 -2.39
CA THR A 45 10.83 0.64 -2.38
C THR A 45 11.79 0.57 -3.57
N ILE A 46 11.34 0.97 -4.77
CA ILE A 46 12.19 1.02 -5.97
C ILE A 46 13.34 2.00 -5.76
N ALA A 47 13.09 3.20 -5.25
CA ALA A 47 14.13 4.19 -5.00
C ALA A 47 15.21 3.67 -4.02
N ILE A 48 14.79 3.04 -2.93
CA ILE A 48 15.70 2.42 -1.95
C ILE A 48 16.51 1.28 -2.59
N ILE A 49 15.86 0.41 -3.36
CA ILE A 49 16.53 -0.69 -4.06
C ILE A 49 17.60 -0.17 -5.03
N ASP A 50 17.30 0.88 -5.78
CA ASP A 50 18.24 1.45 -6.75
C ASP A 50 19.47 2.07 -6.06
N ILE A 51 19.29 2.71 -4.90
CA ILE A 51 20.40 3.21 -4.09
C ILE A 51 21.26 2.05 -3.59
N LEU A 52 20.65 1.01 -3.04
CA LEU A 52 21.36 -0.15 -2.49
C LEU A 52 22.10 -0.92 -3.59
N ARG A 53 21.52 -1.07 -4.81
CA ARG A 53 22.21 -1.67 -5.98
C ARG A 53 23.44 -0.89 -6.39
N LYS A 54 23.37 0.43 -6.41
CA LYS A 54 24.52 1.27 -6.76
C LYS A 54 25.63 1.16 -5.71
N ARG A 55 25.29 1.05 -4.45
CA ARG A 55 26.27 0.94 -3.34
C ARG A 55 26.82 -0.48 -3.18
N PHE A 56 26.00 -1.49 -3.43
CA PHE A 56 26.32 -2.90 -3.26
C PHE A 56 25.95 -3.69 -4.52
N PRO A 57 26.80 -3.65 -5.58
CA PRO A 57 26.45 -4.24 -6.89
C PRO A 57 26.16 -5.74 -6.86
N ASN A 58 26.68 -6.46 -5.88
CA ASN A 58 26.49 -7.91 -5.73
C ASN A 58 25.35 -8.28 -4.75
N ILE A 59 24.53 -7.30 -4.33
CA ILE A 59 23.39 -7.58 -3.44
C ILE A 59 22.38 -8.50 -4.15
N GLU A 60 22.02 -9.58 -3.51
CA GLU A 60 20.95 -10.44 -3.98
C GLU A 60 19.60 -9.78 -3.71
N ILE A 61 18.79 -9.64 -4.75
CA ILE A 61 17.47 -9.04 -4.71
C ILE A 61 16.47 -10.09 -5.16
N PRO A 62 15.29 -10.18 -4.53
CA PRO A 62 14.24 -11.10 -4.95
C PRO A 62 13.94 -10.98 -6.45
N LYS A 63 13.73 -12.11 -7.12
CA LYS A 63 13.47 -12.16 -8.59
C LYS A 63 12.10 -11.58 -8.96
N LYS A 64 11.21 -11.45 -8.00
CA LYS A 64 9.91 -10.76 -8.11
C LYS A 64 9.87 -9.69 -7.04
N ASP A 65 9.24 -8.58 -7.37
CA ASP A 65 8.94 -7.55 -6.39
C ASP A 65 8.20 -8.21 -5.23
N ASP A 66 8.75 -8.10 -4.01
CA ASP A 66 8.17 -8.70 -2.81
C ASP A 66 6.83 -8.03 -2.44
N ILE A 67 6.48 -6.93 -3.12
CA ILE A 67 5.21 -6.23 -2.92
C ILE A 67 4.09 -7.07 -3.49
N CYS A 68 3.08 -7.32 -2.67
CA CYS A 68 1.93 -8.10 -3.08
C CYS A 68 1.19 -7.41 -4.25
N TYR A 69 0.84 -8.19 -5.28
CA TYR A 69 0.05 -7.74 -6.43
C TYR A 69 -1.20 -6.93 -6.00
N ALA A 70 -1.96 -7.42 -5.02
CA ALA A 70 -3.12 -6.71 -4.52
C ALA A 70 -2.77 -5.35 -3.87
N THR A 71 -1.56 -5.20 -3.30
CA THR A 71 -1.06 -3.94 -2.77
C THR A 71 -0.72 -2.99 -3.92
N GLN A 72 -0.03 -3.47 -4.94
CA GLN A 72 0.34 -2.68 -6.11
C GLN A 72 -0.88 -2.15 -6.85
N ASN A 73 -1.83 -3.02 -7.21
CA ASN A 73 -3.07 -2.62 -7.89
C ASN A 73 -3.83 -1.53 -7.14
N ARG A 74 -3.94 -1.66 -5.81
CA ARG A 74 -4.63 -0.64 -5.00
C ARG A 74 -3.88 0.68 -4.95
N GLN A 75 -2.55 0.66 -4.93
CA GLN A 75 -1.76 1.88 -5.00
C GLN A 75 -1.92 2.57 -6.36
N ASP A 76 -1.92 1.82 -7.45
CA ASP A 76 -2.13 2.37 -8.79
C ASP A 76 -3.54 2.94 -8.94
N ALA A 77 -4.57 2.26 -8.43
CA ALA A 77 -5.93 2.77 -8.40
C ALA A 77 -6.04 4.09 -7.59
N VAL A 78 -5.41 4.17 -6.41
CA VAL A 78 -5.41 5.41 -5.61
C VAL A 78 -4.75 6.57 -6.36
N LYS A 79 -3.66 6.33 -7.10
CA LYS A 79 -3.02 7.37 -7.93
C LYS A 79 -3.98 7.92 -8.99
N GLN A 80 -4.76 7.05 -9.63
CA GLN A 80 -5.77 7.47 -10.62
C GLN A 80 -6.92 8.24 -9.94
N LEU A 81 -7.50 7.67 -8.89
CA LEU A 81 -8.58 8.31 -8.15
C LEU A 81 -8.20 9.70 -7.61
N ALA A 82 -6.95 9.89 -7.20
CA ALA A 82 -6.47 11.18 -6.70
C ALA A 82 -6.44 12.28 -7.76
N LEU A 83 -6.41 11.93 -9.05
CA LEU A 83 -6.47 12.92 -10.14
C LEU A 83 -7.89 13.43 -10.40
N GLU A 84 -8.90 12.66 -10.03
CA GLU A 84 -10.31 12.90 -10.40
C GLU A 84 -11.20 13.23 -9.20
N SER A 85 -10.65 13.12 -7.97
CA SER A 85 -11.41 13.26 -6.73
C SER A 85 -10.94 14.43 -5.88
N ASP A 86 -11.89 15.06 -5.20
CA ASP A 86 -11.61 16.09 -4.18
C ASP A 86 -11.22 15.46 -2.83
N TYR A 87 -11.68 14.23 -2.59
CA TYR A 87 -11.49 13.52 -1.35
C TYR A 87 -11.48 12.00 -1.56
N ILE A 88 -10.59 11.29 -0.88
CA ILE A 88 -10.53 9.82 -0.93
C ILE A 88 -10.81 9.24 0.46
N ILE A 89 -11.80 8.36 0.51
CA ILE A 89 -12.11 7.56 1.69
C ILE A 89 -11.47 6.19 1.52
N VAL A 90 -10.56 5.85 2.43
CA VAL A 90 -9.95 4.51 2.48
C VAL A 90 -10.68 3.70 3.54
N VAL A 91 -11.32 2.63 3.14
CA VAL A 91 -12.01 1.70 4.05
C VAL A 91 -11.02 0.65 4.54
N GLY A 92 -10.87 0.54 5.85
CA GLY A 92 -9.99 -0.45 6.46
C GLY A 92 -9.58 -0.12 7.88
N SER A 93 -8.97 -1.09 8.55
CA SER A 93 -8.52 -0.94 9.93
C SER A 93 -7.33 0.03 10.05
N LYS A 94 -7.34 0.88 11.07
CA LYS A 94 -6.23 1.77 11.44
C LYS A 94 -4.92 1.01 11.74
N ASN A 95 -5.01 -0.29 12.05
CA ASN A 95 -3.86 -1.17 12.27
C ASN A 95 -3.33 -1.82 10.98
N SER A 96 -4.01 -1.65 9.84
CA SER A 96 -3.59 -2.22 8.57
C SER A 96 -2.52 -1.35 7.91
N SER A 97 -1.31 -1.89 7.75
CA SER A 97 -0.22 -1.20 7.04
C SER A 97 -0.61 -0.83 5.61
N ASN A 98 -1.29 -1.74 4.89
CA ASN A 98 -1.75 -1.47 3.53
C ASN A 98 -2.75 -0.31 3.48
N SER A 99 -3.76 -0.28 4.37
CA SER A 99 -4.76 0.79 4.39
C SER A 99 -4.14 2.14 4.73
N ASN A 100 -3.22 2.19 5.68
CA ASN A 100 -2.48 3.41 6.01
C ASN A 100 -1.66 3.90 4.80
N ARG A 101 -1.00 3.00 4.07
CA ARG A 101 -0.23 3.35 2.86
C ARG A 101 -1.09 3.92 1.75
N LEU A 102 -2.30 3.41 1.55
CA LEU A 102 -3.23 3.97 0.55
C LEU A 102 -3.64 5.40 0.92
N LYS A 103 -3.93 5.66 2.20
CA LYS A 103 -4.20 7.01 2.69
C LYS A 103 -3.01 7.95 2.46
N GLU A 104 -1.81 7.56 2.92
CA GLU A 104 -0.58 8.34 2.74
C GLU A 104 -0.29 8.64 1.25
N LEU A 105 -0.55 7.67 0.38
CA LEU A 105 -0.36 7.82 -1.06
C LEU A 105 -1.32 8.85 -1.65
N ALA A 106 -2.61 8.81 -1.28
CA ALA A 106 -3.59 9.80 -1.69
C ALA A 106 -3.16 11.21 -1.29
N GLU A 107 -2.69 11.39 -0.04
CA GLU A 107 -2.18 12.66 0.47
C GLU A 107 -0.93 13.12 -0.29
N LYS A 108 0.00 12.22 -0.62
CA LYS A 108 1.18 12.53 -1.46
C LYS A 108 0.80 12.94 -2.88
N CYS A 109 -0.27 12.41 -3.43
CA CYS A 109 -0.83 12.82 -4.72
C CYS A 109 -1.59 14.16 -4.65
N GLY A 110 -1.67 14.78 -3.47
CA GLY A 110 -2.33 16.07 -3.27
C GLY A 110 -3.84 15.99 -3.05
N CYS A 111 -4.40 14.79 -2.92
CA CYS A 111 -5.81 14.59 -2.62
C CYS A 111 -6.02 14.40 -1.12
N LYS A 112 -6.98 15.12 -0.54
CA LYS A 112 -7.34 14.94 0.88
C LYS A 112 -7.87 13.54 1.12
N SER A 113 -7.47 12.86 2.19
CA SER A 113 -7.92 11.50 2.44
C SER A 113 -8.13 11.17 3.91
N THR A 114 -8.96 10.17 4.17
CA THR A 114 -9.19 9.62 5.50
C THR A 114 -9.21 8.09 5.47
N LEU A 115 -8.83 7.46 6.59
CA LEU A 115 -8.95 6.03 6.81
C LEU A 115 -10.02 5.78 7.85
N ILE A 116 -11.05 5.03 7.47
CA ILE A 116 -12.20 4.71 8.33
C ILE A 116 -12.46 3.20 8.35
N ASP A 117 -12.98 2.72 9.45
CA ASP A 117 -13.48 1.34 9.59
C ASP A 117 -15.00 1.31 9.43
N GLU A 118 -15.69 2.34 9.90
CA GLU A 118 -17.15 2.49 9.86
C GLU A 118 -17.54 3.90 9.37
N PHE A 119 -18.76 4.03 8.85
CA PHE A 119 -19.30 5.32 8.41
C PHE A 119 -19.30 6.39 9.52
N SER A 120 -19.51 5.97 10.77
CA SER A 120 -19.46 6.84 11.95
C SER A 120 -18.10 7.47 12.23
N ASP A 121 -17.01 6.91 11.68
CA ASP A 121 -15.65 7.46 11.80
C ASP A 121 -15.42 8.68 10.88
N LEU A 122 -16.34 8.92 9.93
CA LEU A 122 -16.17 9.94 8.89
C LEU A 122 -16.58 11.31 9.41
N ASP A 123 -15.70 12.29 9.27
CA ASP A 123 -16.07 13.69 9.47
C ASP A 123 -16.82 14.21 8.24
N LEU A 124 -18.16 14.27 8.37
CA LEU A 124 -19.04 14.69 7.28
C LEU A 124 -18.85 16.17 6.89
N GLU A 125 -18.39 17.02 7.80
CA GLU A 125 -18.13 18.43 7.48
C GLU A 125 -16.92 18.58 6.54
N ASP A 126 -15.95 17.68 6.64
CA ASP A 126 -14.78 17.66 5.77
C ASP A 126 -15.13 17.39 4.30
N ILE A 127 -16.12 16.54 4.05
CA ILE A 127 -16.49 16.09 2.71
C ILE A 127 -17.72 16.82 2.13
N LYS A 128 -18.44 17.59 2.94
CA LYS A 128 -19.67 18.30 2.55
C LYS A 128 -19.51 19.25 1.36
N LYS A 129 -18.29 19.73 1.13
CA LYS A 129 -17.97 20.66 0.02
C LYS A 129 -17.36 19.96 -1.19
N CYS A 130 -17.07 18.67 -1.08
CA CYS A 130 -16.48 17.90 -2.16
C CYS A 130 -17.54 17.57 -3.20
N LYS A 131 -17.16 17.65 -4.47
CA LYS A 131 -18.03 17.26 -5.60
C LYS A 131 -17.84 15.80 -5.96
N ASN A 132 -16.58 15.36 -5.95
CA ASN A 132 -16.19 14.01 -6.29
C ASN A 132 -15.48 13.37 -5.10
N ILE A 133 -16.08 12.33 -4.54
CA ILE A 133 -15.52 11.55 -3.43
C ILE A 133 -15.26 10.15 -3.95
N ALA A 134 -14.01 9.72 -3.88
CA ALA A 134 -13.67 8.34 -4.18
C ALA A 134 -13.65 7.49 -2.92
N ILE A 135 -14.01 6.22 -3.08
CA ILE A 135 -13.92 5.20 -2.04
C ILE A 135 -12.98 4.11 -2.53
N THR A 136 -11.99 3.78 -1.73
CA THR A 136 -11.11 2.63 -1.94
C THR A 136 -10.99 1.82 -0.66
N ALA A 137 -10.40 0.64 -0.73
CA ALA A 137 -10.32 -0.25 0.41
C ALA A 137 -8.96 -0.91 0.55
N GLY A 138 -8.55 -1.15 1.79
CA GLY A 138 -7.44 -2.05 2.08
C GLY A 138 -7.72 -3.48 1.62
N ALA A 139 -6.66 -4.24 1.29
CA ALA A 139 -6.80 -5.63 0.79
C ALA A 139 -7.56 -6.57 1.74
N SER A 140 -7.60 -6.27 3.02
CA SER A 140 -8.30 -7.05 4.05
C SER A 140 -9.68 -6.51 4.42
N ALA A 141 -10.12 -5.40 3.83
CA ALA A 141 -11.44 -4.85 4.10
C ALA A 141 -12.51 -5.69 3.39
N PRO A 142 -13.58 -6.09 4.08
CA PRO A 142 -14.69 -6.81 3.45
C PRO A 142 -15.42 -5.92 2.44
N GLU A 143 -15.76 -6.45 1.28
CA GLU A 143 -16.54 -5.74 0.25
C GLU A 143 -17.87 -5.22 0.79
N SER A 144 -18.53 -6.03 1.63
CA SER A 144 -19.78 -5.63 2.28
C SER A 144 -19.66 -4.34 3.09
N ARG A 145 -18.52 -4.11 3.73
CA ARG A 145 -18.24 -2.87 4.48
C ARG A 145 -18.10 -1.67 3.55
N VAL A 146 -17.43 -1.86 2.42
CA VAL A 146 -17.27 -0.81 1.40
C VAL A 146 -18.63 -0.40 0.87
N MET A 147 -19.47 -1.37 0.52
CA MET A 147 -20.82 -1.12 0.01
C MET A 147 -21.75 -0.47 1.05
N GLU A 148 -21.63 -0.84 2.33
CA GLU A 148 -22.38 -0.21 3.43
C GLU A 148 -22.02 1.28 3.55
N ILE A 149 -20.74 1.62 3.51
CA ILE A 149 -20.25 3.00 3.58
C ILE A 149 -20.69 3.78 2.34
N ALA A 150 -20.54 3.21 1.14
CA ALA A 150 -20.97 3.83 -0.11
C ALA A 150 -22.48 4.17 -0.08
N LYS A 151 -23.31 3.20 0.34
CA LYS A 151 -24.75 3.41 0.47
C LYS A 151 -25.09 4.50 1.50
N SER A 152 -24.39 4.52 2.63
CA SER A 152 -24.60 5.55 3.66
C SER A 152 -24.27 6.94 3.14
N LEU A 153 -23.25 7.08 2.28
CA LEU A 153 -22.91 8.34 1.62
C LEU A 153 -23.98 8.75 0.59
N GLU A 154 -24.50 7.79 -0.21
CA GLU A 154 -25.60 8.06 -1.13
C GLU A 154 -26.84 8.57 -0.39
N ASP A 155 -27.22 7.87 0.69
CA ASP A 155 -28.41 8.21 1.48
C ASP A 155 -28.25 9.57 2.18
N TYR A 156 -27.05 9.90 2.67
CA TYR A 156 -26.81 11.13 3.42
C TYR A 156 -26.70 12.37 2.52
N PHE A 157 -25.98 12.25 1.38
CA PHE A 157 -25.70 13.37 0.50
C PHE A 157 -26.59 13.43 -0.74
N GLY A 158 -27.41 12.41 -0.99
CA GLY A 158 -28.13 12.26 -2.26
C GLY A 158 -27.17 12.06 -3.44
N ALA A 159 -25.99 11.52 -3.17
CA ALA A 159 -24.96 11.27 -4.17
C ALA A 159 -25.34 10.08 -5.05
N LYS A 160 -24.63 9.93 -6.17
CA LYS A 160 -24.78 8.77 -7.06
C LYS A 160 -23.48 7.98 -7.01
N LEU A 161 -23.56 6.70 -6.66
CA LEU A 161 -22.45 5.78 -6.79
C LEU A 161 -22.14 5.53 -8.27
N ILE A 162 -20.87 5.66 -8.61
CA ILE A 162 -20.32 5.27 -9.91
C ILE A 162 -19.24 4.23 -9.60
N GLU A 163 -19.45 3.00 -10.06
CA GLU A 163 -18.42 1.98 -9.97
C GLU A 163 -17.40 2.26 -11.08
N ASP A 164 -16.15 2.51 -10.67
CA ASP A 164 -15.04 2.70 -11.58
C ASP A 164 -14.19 1.40 -11.59
N GLY A 165 -14.08 0.82 -12.75
CA GLY A 165 -13.23 -0.33 -13.01
C GLY A 165 -13.89 -1.40 -13.86
N GLU A 166 -13.27 -1.67 -15.00
CA GLU A 166 -13.43 -2.95 -15.65
C GLU A 166 -12.76 -4.02 -14.77
N ASP A 167 -13.39 -5.18 -14.60
CA ASP A 167 -12.87 -6.36 -13.92
C ASP A 167 -11.66 -6.93 -14.72
N ASN A 168 -10.55 -6.19 -14.73
CA ASN A 168 -9.31 -6.55 -15.45
C ASN A 168 -8.39 -7.45 -14.61
N GLU A 169 -8.89 -8.02 -13.52
CA GLU A 169 -8.11 -8.88 -12.65
C GLU A 169 -7.96 -10.29 -13.26
N ASN A 170 -7.00 -10.44 -14.18
CA ASN A 170 -6.66 -11.72 -14.82
C ASN A 170 -5.52 -12.48 -14.10
N VAL A 171 -5.38 -12.32 -12.78
CA VAL A 171 -4.34 -13.03 -12.03
C VAL A 171 -4.83 -14.38 -11.54
N TYR A 172 -4.26 -15.43 -12.09
CA TYR A 172 -4.54 -16.81 -11.71
C TYR A 172 -3.43 -17.38 -10.81
N PHE A 173 -3.77 -17.73 -9.58
CA PHE A 173 -2.86 -18.42 -8.67
C PHE A 173 -2.94 -19.92 -8.89
N LYS A 174 -1.81 -20.53 -9.30
CA LYS A 174 -1.72 -21.98 -9.45
C LYS A 174 -1.80 -22.66 -8.08
N MET A 175 -2.59 -23.73 -7.98
CA MET A 175 -2.58 -24.57 -6.78
C MET A 175 -1.18 -25.13 -6.49
N PRO A 176 -0.76 -25.19 -5.22
CA PRO A 176 0.50 -25.81 -4.84
C PRO A 176 0.60 -27.27 -5.33
N PRO A 177 1.81 -27.73 -5.70
CA PRO A 177 2.02 -29.13 -6.00
C PRO A 177 1.64 -30.01 -4.79
N GLY A 178 0.74 -30.95 -4.95
CA GLY A 178 0.25 -31.83 -3.87
C GLY A 178 -1.18 -31.56 -3.41
N LEU A 179 -1.81 -30.47 -3.88
CA LEU A 179 -3.25 -30.20 -3.71
C LEU A 179 -4.03 -30.30 -5.03
N ARG A 180 -3.43 -30.96 -6.02
CA ARG A 180 -4.05 -31.26 -7.33
C ARG A 180 -4.65 -32.66 -7.33
#